data_d32074992faf83836cbdb6138bf02bdc
#
_entry.id   d32074992faf83836cbdb6138bf02bdc
#
_cell.length_a   1.000
_cell.length_b   1.000
_cell.length_c   1.000
_cell.angle_alpha   90.00
_cell.angle_beta   90.00
_cell.angle_gamma   90.00
#
_symmetry.space_group_name_H-M   'P 1'
#
loop_
_entity.id
_entity.type
_entity.pdbx_description
1 polymer ?
#
loop_
_entity_poly.entity_id
_entity_poly.type
_entity_poly.pdbx_seq_one_letter_code
_entity_poly.pdbx_strand_id
1 'polypeptide(L)'
;QLKANEEELNRIFIDIYGLQDELIPEVEDKDVTVRKADLGRDIRSFISYAVGCMSGRYSLDVDGLAYAGGEWDASKYASFAADKDNIIPICDDEYFEDDIVGLFVEFVKTVYGADTLDENLKFIADALGGKGQPKDVIRNYFLSDFYSDHCKIYQKRPIYWLFDSGKKNGFKALIYMHRYQPDTIARIRTDYVHEQQARYRTAIVDLEQRIANASAGERVTKS
;
A
#
# COMPACT_ATOMS: atom_id res chain seq x y z
N GLN A 1 23.91 14.82 12.17
CA GLN A 1 24.80 15.57 11.27
C GLN A 1 24.09 16.79 10.66
N LEU A 2 22.88 16.67 10.05
CA LEU A 2 22.18 17.80 9.42
C LEU A 2 21.88 18.94 10.39
N LYS A 3 21.31 18.65 11.57
CA LYS A 3 21.10 19.67 12.62
C LYS A 3 22.37 20.42 12.96
N ALA A 4 23.48 19.69 13.16
CA ALA A 4 24.77 20.33 13.48
C ALA A 4 25.28 21.22 12.32
N ASN A 5 25.03 20.82 11.08
CA ASN A 5 25.39 21.63 9.91
C ASN A 5 24.51 22.89 9.81
N GLU A 6 23.22 22.81 10.11
CA GLU A 6 22.30 23.97 10.13
C GLU A 6 22.67 24.95 11.25
N GLU A 7 22.99 24.45 12.45
CA GLU A 7 23.45 25.27 13.57
C GLU A 7 24.79 25.95 13.26
N GLU A 8 25.71 25.28 12.57
CA GLU A 8 26.97 25.87 12.15
C GLU A 8 26.77 26.94 11.07
N LEU A 9 25.91 26.70 10.09
CA LEU A 9 25.52 27.70 9.09
C LEU A 9 24.89 28.92 9.75
N ASN A 10 23.98 28.75 10.70
CA ASN A 10 23.37 29.82 11.45
C ASN A 10 24.44 30.64 12.20
N ARG A 11 25.40 30.00 12.88
CA ARG A 11 26.48 30.66 13.56
C ARG A 11 27.30 31.53 12.62
N ILE A 12 27.68 30.98 11.44
CA ILE A 12 28.43 31.73 10.44
C ILE A 12 27.68 32.97 9.97
N PHE A 13 26.38 32.84 9.67
CA PHE A 13 25.58 33.98 9.21
C PHE A 13 25.32 35.01 10.31
N ILE A 14 25.05 34.58 11.54
CA ILE A 14 24.90 35.47 12.69
C ILE A 14 26.18 36.30 12.90
N ASP A 15 27.34 35.67 12.77
CA ASP A 15 28.64 36.37 12.90
C ASP A 15 28.88 37.36 11.74
N ILE A 16 28.60 36.94 10.49
CA ILE A 16 28.77 37.82 9.32
C ILE A 16 27.89 39.08 9.42
N TYR A 17 26.66 38.91 9.89
CA TYR A 17 25.70 40.03 9.98
C TYR A 17 25.76 40.79 11.34
N GLY A 18 26.54 40.32 12.30
CA GLY A 18 26.68 40.97 13.61
C GLY A 18 25.41 40.90 14.47
N LEU A 19 24.68 39.77 14.40
CA LEU A 19 23.37 39.57 15.05
C LEU A 19 23.46 38.70 16.31
N GLN A 20 24.62 38.58 16.93
CA GLN A 20 24.86 37.71 18.10
C GLN A 20 24.01 38.08 19.32
N ASP A 21 23.61 39.36 19.45
CA ASP A 21 22.76 39.82 20.54
C ASP A 21 21.25 39.60 20.28
N GLU A 22 20.88 39.28 19.04
CA GLU A 22 19.47 39.14 18.61
C GLU A 22 19.07 37.71 18.29
N LEU A 23 19.99 36.86 17.79
CA LEU A 23 19.74 35.54 17.29
C LEU A 23 20.63 34.48 17.94
N ILE A 24 20.09 33.27 18.06
CA ILE A 24 20.84 32.11 18.54
C ILE A 24 20.99 31.10 17.39
N PRO A 25 22.13 30.40 17.28
CA PRO A 25 22.36 29.46 16.19
C PRO A 25 21.64 28.11 16.35
N GLU A 26 21.17 27.78 17.56
CA GLU A 26 20.53 26.51 17.88
C GLU A 26 19.23 26.35 17.11
N VAL A 27 19.03 25.13 16.57
CA VAL A 27 17.85 24.73 15.82
C VAL A 27 17.05 23.73 16.62
N GLU A 28 15.76 23.95 16.85
CA GLU A 28 14.90 22.95 17.47
C GLU A 28 14.70 21.75 16.54
N ASP A 29 14.54 20.54 17.10
CA ASP A 29 14.39 19.30 16.32
C ASP A 29 13.20 19.34 15.32
N LYS A 30 12.15 20.12 15.63
CA LYS A 30 10.99 20.32 14.77
C LYS A 30 11.27 21.20 13.55
N ASP A 31 12.30 22.08 13.65
CA ASP A 31 12.63 23.09 12.65
C ASP A 31 13.80 22.64 11.74
N VAL A 32 14.40 21.48 12.03
CA VAL A 32 15.42 20.89 11.14
C VAL A 32 14.80 20.61 9.77
N THR A 33 15.44 21.09 8.71
CA THR A 33 14.95 21.01 7.32
C THR A 33 14.65 19.59 6.87
N VAL A 34 15.44 18.62 7.34
CA VAL A 34 15.22 17.20 7.05
C VAL A 34 14.74 16.50 8.32
N ARG A 35 13.54 15.92 8.24
CA ARG A 35 12.94 15.17 9.36
C ARG A 35 13.79 13.95 9.71
N LYS A 36 13.82 13.60 11.00
CA LYS A 36 14.38 12.32 11.44
C LYS A 36 13.73 11.17 10.71
N ALA A 37 14.50 10.13 10.42
CA ALA A 37 13.98 8.88 9.90
C ALA A 37 12.89 8.33 10.84
N ASP A 38 11.78 7.90 10.26
CA ASP A 38 10.66 7.28 10.96
C ASP A 38 10.32 6.00 10.18
N LEU A 39 10.63 4.86 10.78
CA LEU A 39 10.50 3.57 10.11
C LEU A 39 9.05 3.33 9.65
N GLY A 40 8.06 3.62 10.50
CA GLY A 40 6.66 3.41 10.16
C GLY A 40 6.22 4.28 8.99
N ARG A 41 6.62 5.56 8.97
CA ARG A 41 6.37 6.46 7.84
C ARG A 41 7.08 6.00 6.57
N ASP A 42 8.34 5.61 6.69
CA ASP A 42 9.16 5.27 5.54
C ASP A 42 8.69 3.94 4.90
N ILE A 43 8.25 2.97 5.70
CA ILE A 43 7.61 1.74 5.20
C ILE A 43 6.26 2.02 4.53
N ARG A 44 5.42 2.92 5.07
CA ARG A 44 4.17 3.32 4.39
C ARG A 44 4.44 4.01 3.06
N SER A 45 5.51 4.80 2.97
CA SER A 45 5.95 5.41 1.72
C SER A 45 6.42 4.35 0.71
N PHE A 46 7.15 3.34 1.17
CA PHE A 46 7.55 2.20 0.35
C PHE A 46 6.35 1.42 -0.18
N ILE A 47 5.35 1.12 0.67
CA ILE A 47 4.11 0.47 0.25
C ILE A 47 3.36 1.34 -0.78
N SER A 48 3.30 2.66 -0.57
CA SER A 48 2.68 3.58 -1.52
C SER A 48 3.39 3.58 -2.88
N TYR A 49 4.72 3.48 -2.91
CA TYR A 49 5.49 3.33 -4.13
C TYR A 49 5.22 1.98 -4.82
N ALA A 50 5.16 0.89 -4.06
CA ALA A 50 4.82 -0.43 -4.59
C ALA A 50 3.44 -0.43 -5.26
N VAL A 51 2.42 0.17 -4.63
CA VAL A 51 1.09 0.34 -5.23
C VAL A 51 1.17 1.19 -6.50
N GLY A 52 2.05 2.19 -6.54
CA GLY A 52 2.34 2.96 -7.74
C GLY A 52 2.88 2.10 -8.88
N CYS A 53 3.77 1.16 -8.58
CA CYS A 53 4.28 0.20 -9.57
C CYS A 53 3.19 -0.79 -10.02
N MET A 54 2.42 -1.35 -9.09
CA MET A 54 1.30 -2.25 -9.42
C MET A 54 0.28 -1.58 -10.34
N SER A 55 -0.04 -0.31 -10.11
CA SER A 55 -1.00 0.45 -10.92
C SER A 55 -0.42 1.03 -12.21
N GLY A 56 0.89 0.93 -12.41
CA GLY A 56 1.60 1.48 -13.56
C GLY A 56 1.89 2.98 -13.49
N ARG A 57 1.66 3.63 -12.34
CA ARG A 57 2.09 5.01 -12.11
C ARG A 57 3.60 5.15 -12.12
N TYR A 58 4.29 4.21 -11.48
CA TYR A 58 5.73 4.08 -11.46
C TYR A 58 6.15 2.77 -12.12
N SER A 59 7.44 2.64 -12.36
CA SER A 59 8.07 1.41 -12.87
C SER A 59 9.43 1.23 -12.20
N LEU A 60 9.91 0.00 -12.12
CA LEU A 60 11.28 -0.30 -11.70
C LEU A 60 12.31 -0.04 -12.82
N ASP A 61 11.84 0.16 -14.05
CA ASP A 61 12.68 0.28 -15.25
C ASP A 61 12.81 1.73 -15.76
N VAL A 62 12.03 2.67 -15.19
CA VAL A 62 11.97 4.07 -15.65
C VAL A 62 11.97 5.02 -14.44
N ASP A 63 12.83 6.03 -14.48
CA ASP A 63 12.88 7.06 -13.45
C ASP A 63 11.62 7.96 -13.46
N GLY A 64 11.14 8.30 -12.28
CA GLY A 64 10.01 9.20 -12.09
C GLY A 64 8.65 8.59 -12.43
N LEU A 65 7.79 9.36 -13.10
CA LEU A 65 6.45 8.91 -13.50
C LEU A 65 6.51 8.10 -14.78
N ALA A 66 6.13 6.82 -14.73
CA ALA A 66 6.03 5.98 -15.91
C ALA A 66 4.77 6.28 -16.74
N TYR A 67 3.63 6.50 -16.04
CA TYR A 67 2.35 6.86 -16.67
C TYR A 67 1.50 7.79 -15.79
N ALA A 68 0.98 8.85 -16.42
CA ALA A 68 0.04 9.79 -15.79
C ALA A 68 -1.00 10.29 -16.81
N GLY A 69 -1.38 9.47 -17.76
CA GLY A 69 -2.27 9.78 -18.89
C GLY A 69 -1.54 9.77 -20.24
N GLY A 70 -2.29 9.79 -21.32
CA GLY A 70 -1.79 9.68 -22.68
C GLY A 70 -1.71 8.23 -23.17
N GLU A 71 -0.75 7.94 -24.06
CA GLU A 71 -0.58 6.60 -24.63
C GLU A 71 0.12 5.66 -23.64
N TRP A 72 -0.44 4.45 -23.49
CA TRP A 72 0.13 3.41 -22.64
C TRP A 72 1.28 2.70 -23.33
N ASP A 73 2.44 2.65 -22.68
CA ASP A 73 3.64 1.99 -23.19
C ASP A 73 4.03 0.83 -22.25
N ALA A 74 3.67 -0.40 -22.63
CA ALA A 74 3.94 -1.60 -21.87
C ALA A 74 5.45 -1.92 -21.75
N SER A 75 6.29 -1.40 -22.63
CA SER A 75 7.74 -1.66 -22.60
C SER A 75 8.43 -1.08 -21.36
N LYS A 76 7.78 -0.13 -20.70
CA LYS A 76 8.27 0.49 -19.47
C LYS A 76 8.17 -0.39 -18.22
N TYR A 77 7.57 -1.59 -18.30
CA TYR A 77 7.23 -2.42 -17.15
C TYR A 77 7.80 -3.85 -17.29
N ALA A 78 9.08 -3.96 -17.67
CA ALA A 78 9.72 -5.24 -17.96
C ALA A 78 10.07 -6.03 -16.68
N SER A 79 10.60 -5.35 -15.65
CA SER A 79 11.03 -5.96 -14.40
C SER A 79 9.87 -6.31 -13.47
N PHE A 80 8.84 -5.47 -13.46
CA PHE A 80 7.61 -5.68 -12.70
C PHE A 80 6.43 -5.16 -13.52
N ALA A 81 5.58 -6.09 -13.96
CA ALA A 81 4.43 -5.75 -14.79
C ALA A 81 3.38 -4.97 -13.99
N ALA A 82 2.88 -3.88 -14.57
CA ALA A 82 1.71 -3.21 -14.02
C ALA A 82 0.47 -4.11 -14.18
N ASP A 83 -0.47 -4.00 -13.24
CA ASP A 83 -1.74 -4.70 -13.32
C ASP A 83 -2.42 -4.46 -14.68
N LYS A 84 -2.92 -5.54 -15.29
CA LYS A 84 -3.36 -5.51 -16.70
C LYS A 84 -4.62 -4.70 -16.95
N ASP A 85 -5.54 -4.69 -15.99
CA ASP A 85 -6.85 -4.07 -16.16
C ASP A 85 -7.11 -2.89 -15.22
N ASN A 86 -6.12 -2.59 -14.38
CA ASN A 86 -6.19 -1.49 -13.41
C ASN A 86 -7.27 -1.66 -12.33
N ILE A 87 -7.64 -2.91 -12.02
CA ILE A 87 -8.61 -3.24 -10.97
C ILE A 87 -7.91 -4.12 -9.96
N ILE A 88 -7.31 -3.54 -8.92
CA ILE A 88 -6.54 -4.27 -7.90
C ILE A 88 -7.47 -4.60 -6.73
N PRO A 89 -7.90 -5.87 -6.55
CA PRO A 89 -8.79 -6.25 -5.48
C PRO A 89 -8.10 -6.22 -4.11
N ILE A 90 -8.87 -5.81 -3.10
CA ILE A 90 -8.50 -5.80 -1.69
C ILE A 90 -9.59 -6.55 -0.93
N CYS A 91 -9.36 -7.81 -0.61
CA CYS A 91 -10.30 -8.68 0.08
C CYS A 91 -9.72 -9.17 1.42
N ASP A 92 -10.56 -9.82 2.23
CA ASP A 92 -10.19 -10.42 3.51
C ASP A 92 -9.27 -11.65 3.37
N ASP A 93 -9.21 -12.25 2.15
CA ASP A 93 -8.31 -13.33 1.80
C ASP A 93 -7.87 -13.21 0.33
N GLU A 94 -6.96 -14.06 -0.12
CA GLU A 94 -6.41 -14.08 -1.48
C GLU A 94 -7.34 -14.87 -2.41
N TYR A 95 -8.37 -14.20 -2.93
CA TYR A 95 -9.35 -14.81 -3.84
C TYR A 95 -9.01 -14.64 -5.32
N PHE A 96 -8.17 -13.68 -5.67
CA PHE A 96 -7.83 -13.30 -7.04
C PHE A 96 -6.32 -13.39 -7.26
N GLU A 97 -5.89 -13.67 -8.48
CA GLU A 97 -4.48 -13.74 -8.85
C GLU A 97 -3.78 -12.36 -8.72
N ASP A 98 -4.54 -11.29 -8.89
CA ASP A 98 -4.13 -9.89 -8.80
C ASP A 98 -4.49 -9.25 -7.44
N ASP A 99 -4.72 -10.07 -6.40
CA ASP A 99 -4.89 -9.58 -5.02
C ASP A 99 -3.74 -8.67 -4.60
N ILE A 100 -4.05 -7.55 -3.96
CA ILE A 100 -3.06 -6.51 -3.62
C ILE A 100 -1.90 -7.05 -2.76
N VAL A 101 -2.15 -8.01 -1.87
CA VAL A 101 -1.11 -8.60 -1.03
C VAL A 101 -0.25 -9.55 -1.85
N GLY A 102 -0.84 -10.33 -2.75
CA GLY A 102 -0.12 -11.16 -3.70
C GLY A 102 0.82 -10.33 -4.58
N LEU A 103 0.31 -9.26 -5.17
CA LEU A 103 1.11 -8.33 -5.96
C LEU A 103 2.21 -7.64 -5.12
N PHE A 104 1.93 -7.29 -3.86
CA PHE A 104 2.92 -6.70 -2.99
C PHE A 104 4.05 -7.68 -2.63
N VAL A 105 3.72 -8.93 -2.37
CA VAL A 105 4.72 -9.99 -2.13
C VAL A 105 5.60 -10.18 -3.36
N GLU A 106 5.04 -10.22 -4.56
CA GLU A 106 5.81 -10.33 -5.80
C GLU A 106 6.69 -9.09 -6.05
N PHE A 107 6.18 -7.89 -5.73
CA PHE A 107 6.98 -6.66 -5.78
C PHE A 107 8.19 -6.73 -4.83
N VAL A 108 7.99 -7.09 -3.56
CA VAL A 108 9.08 -7.23 -2.58
C VAL A 108 10.10 -8.26 -3.03
N LYS A 109 9.65 -9.39 -3.56
CA LYS A 109 10.49 -10.45 -4.12
C LYS A 109 11.29 -9.97 -5.32
N THR A 110 10.68 -9.19 -6.21
CA THR A 110 11.35 -8.64 -7.40
C THR A 110 12.45 -7.65 -7.00
N VAL A 111 12.20 -6.81 -5.99
CA VAL A 111 13.14 -5.75 -5.57
C VAL A 111 14.31 -6.32 -4.73
N TYR A 112 14.01 -7.23 -3.81
CA TYR A 112 15.00 -7.69 -2.81
C TYR A 112 15.47 -9.15 -3.00
N GLY A 113 14.85 -9.89 -3.91
CA GLY A 113 15.14 -11.29 -4.15
C GLY A 113 14.28 -12.24 -3.32
N ALA A 114 14.21 -13.49 -3.78
CA ALA A 114 13.40 -14.53 -3.12
C ALA A 114 14.01 -14.99 -1.79
N ASP A 115 15.34 -14.98 -1.66
CA ASP A 115 16.05 -15.52 -0.50
C ASP A 115 15.82 -14.72 0.79
N THR A 116 15.48 -13.43 0.66
CA THR A 116 15.23 -12.53 1.79
C THR A 116 13.74 -12.17 1.96
N LEU A 117 12.85 -12.80 1.20
CA LEU A 117 11.44 -12.42 1.14
C LEU A 117 10.76 -12.47 2.52
N ASP A 118 10.89 -13.58 3.23
CA ASP A 118 10.23 -13.76 4.53
C ASP A 118 10.74 -12.76 5.58
N GLU A 119 12.06 -12.48 5.57
CA GLU A 119 12.66 -11.47 6.45
C GLU A 119 12.13 -10.06 6.13
N ASN A 120 12.07 -9.71 4.86
CA ASN A 120 11.55 -8.41 4.41
C ASN A 120 10.07 -8.24 4.73
N LEU A 121 9.24 -9.25 4.49
CA LEU A 121 7.81 -9.18 4.84
C LEU A 121 7.62 -9.04 6.35
N LYS A 122 8.42 -9.76 7.15
CA LYS A 122 8.40 -9.62 8.61
C LYS A 122 8.80 -8.21 9.05
N PHE A 123 9.88 -7.67 8.49
CA PHE A 123 10.36 -6.31 8.80
C PHE A 123 9.28 -5.26 8.47
N ILE A 124 8.62 -5.38 7.33
CA ILE A 124 7.53 -4.49 6.91
C ILE A 124 6.35 -4.60 7.88
N ALA A 125 5.94 -5.81 8.25
CA ALA A 125 4.83 -6.05 9.18
C ALA A 125 5.13 -5.49 10.59
N ASP A 126 6.34 -5.69 11.09
CA ASP A 126 6.80 -5.15 12.38
C ASP A 126 6.78 -3.61 12.36
N ALA A 127 7.21 -2.98 11.27
CA ALA A 127 7.21 -1.53 11.10
C ALA A 127 5.79 -0.93 11.00
N LEU A 128 4.81 -1.71 10.51
CA LEU A 128 3.39 -1.34 10.54
C LEU A 128 2.77 -1.47 11.95
N GLY A 129 3.50 -2.09 12.89
CA GLY A 129 3.06 -2.27 14.28
C GLY A 129 2.04 -3.38 14.50
N GLY A 130 1.84 -4.25 13.52
CA GLY A 130 0.90 -5.37 13.58
C GLY A 130 1.45 -6.57 14.34
N LYS A 131 0.53 -7.43 14.78
CA LYS A 131 0.86 -8.72 15.42
C LYS A 131 0.23 -9.84 14.61
N GLY A 132 0.97 -10.91 14.40
CA GLY A 132 0.51 -12.09 13.67
C GLY A 132 1.40 -12.41 12.47
N GLN A 133 0.84 -13.13 11.50
CA GLN A 133 1.59 -13.46 10.29
C GLN A 133 1.83 -12.20 9.44
N PRO A 134 3.02 -12.03 8.86
CA PRO A 134 3.36 -10.83 8.11
C PRO A 134 2.35 -10.47 7.01
N LYS A 135 1.89 -11.45 6.25
CA LYS A 135 0.89 -11.22 5.18
C LYS A 135 -0.45 -10.73 5.73
N ASP A 136 -0.88 -11.22 6.90
CA ASP A 136 -2.14 -10.80 7.53
C ASP A 136 -2.04 -9.35 8.03
N VAL A 137 -0.90 -8.96 8.58
CA VAL A 137 -0.64 -7.57 9.01
C VAL A 137 -0.68 -6.63 7.81
N ILE A 138 -0.01 -7.00 6.71
CA ILE A 138 0.01 -6.22 5.48
C ILE A 138 -1.40 -6.13 4.88
N ARG A 139 -2.17 -7.22 4.86
CA ARG A 139 -3.56 -7.26 4.40
C ARG A 139 -4.45 -6.32 5.23
N ASN A 140 -4.32 -6.37 6.54
CA ASN A 140 -5.07 -5.49 7.43
C ASN A 140 -4.74 -4.01 7.19
N TYR A 141 -3.48 -3.68 6.91
CA TYR A 141 -3.10 -2.32 6.55
C TYR A 141 -3.78 -1.87 5.24
N PHE A 142 -3.81 -2.71 4.21
CA PHE A 142 -4.51 -2.38 2.95
C PHE A 142 -6.02 -2.24 3.15
N LEU A 143 -6.64 -3.09 3.97
CA LEU A 143 -8.08 -3.05 4.25
C LEU A 143 -8.52 -1.82 5.04
N SER A 144 -7.68 -1.33 5.98
CA SER A 144 -8.06 -0.34 6.99
C SER A 144 -7.44 1.02 6.77
N ASP A 145 -6.12 1.08 6.53
CA ASP A 145 -5.33 2.30 6.72
C ASP A 145 -4.78 2.89 5.43
N PHE A 146 -4.37 2.05 4.49
CA PHE A 146 -3.67 2.48 3.27
C PHE A 146 -4.36 3.62 2.53
N TYR A 147 -5.67 3.48 2.26
CA TYR A 147 -6.40 4.51 1.52
C TYR A 147 -6.55 5.81 2.31
N SER A 148 -6.72 5.71 3.63
CA SER A 148 -6.73 6.89 4.51
C SER A 148 -5.40 7.62 4.50
N ASP A 149 -4.28 6.89 4.55
CA ASP A 149 -2.93 7.46 4.49
C ASP A 149 -2.66 8.07 3.12
N HIS A 150 -3.08 7.41 2.04
CA HIS A 150 -3.03 7.96 0.69
C HIS A 150 -3.78 9.29 0.58
N CYS A 151 -5.01 9.37 1.09
CA CYS A 151 -5.79 10.59 1.10
C CYS A 151 -5.13 11.74 1.90
N LYS A 152 -4.45 11.42 3.00
CA LYS A 152 -3.70 12.42 3.80
C LYS A 152 -2.50 12.97 3.02
N ILE A 153 -1.69 12.09 2.42
CA ILE A 153 -0.51 12.45 1.63
C ILE A 153 -0.91 13.35 0.45
N TYR A 154 -1.99 13.02 -0.23
CA TYR A 154 -2.51 13.77 -1.38
C TYR A 154 -3.50 14.88 -1.00
N GLN A 155 -3.53 15.31 0.27
CA GLN A 155 -4.33 16.45 0.75
C GLN A 155 -5.81 16.35 0.34
N LYS A 156 -6.40 15.17 0.48
CA LYS A 156 -7.78 14.81 0.08
C LYS A 156 -8.05 14.89 -1.43
N ARG A 157 -7.01 14.82 -2.25
CA ARG A 157 -7.10 14.73 -3.72
C ARG A 157 -6.47 13.41 -4.19
N PRO A 158 -7.07 12.25 -3.84
CA PRO A 158 -6.48 10.96 -4.15
C PRO A 158 -6.34 10.73 -5.65
N ILE A 159 -5.25 10.07 -6.04
CA ILE A 159 -5.01 9.63 -7.42
C ILE A 159 -5.51 8.20 -7.65
N TYR A 160 -5.78 7.47 -6.58
CA TYR A 160 -6.48 6.19 -6.64
C TYR A 160 -7.92 6.38 -6.18
N TRP A 161 -8.83 5.64 -6.81
CA TRP A 161 -10.22 5.54 -6.37
C TRP A 161 -10.41 4.20 -5.70
N LEU A 162 -11.09 4.21 -4.56
CA LEU A 162 -11.45 3.00 -3.84
C LEU A 162 -12.93 2.71 -4.04
N PHE A 163 -13.22 1.57 -4.65
CA PHE A 163 -14.55 0.98 -4.67
C PHE A 163 -14.68 0.06 -3.46
N ASP A 164 -15.74 0.21 -2.68
CA ASP A 164 -15.92 -0.47 -1.39
C ASP A 164 -17.35 -0.99 -1.27
N SER A 165 -17.50 -2.29 -0.99
CA SER A 165 -18.80 -2.94 -0.76
C SER A 165 -19.41 -2.61 0.61
N GLY A 166 -18.74 -1.83 1.45
CA GLY A 166 -19.23 -1.36 2.73
C GLY A 166 -18.60 -2.04 3.95
N LYS A 167 -19.23 -1.89 5.09
CA LYS A 167 -18.67 -2.15 6.43
C LYS A 167 -18.16 -3.57 6.69
N LYS A 168 -18.51 -4.54 5.87
CA LYS A 168 -18.11 -5.95 6.06
C LYS A 168 -16.82 -6.33 5.35
N ASN A 169 -16.17 -5.38 4.64
CA ASN A 169 -14.93 -5.61 3.88
C ASN A 169 -15.01 -6.80 2.91
N GLY A 170 -16.22 -7.14 2.43
CA GLY A 170 -16.40 -8.29 1.57
C GLY A 170 -15.73 -8.16 0.22
N PHE A 171 -15.61 -6.93 -0.29
CA PHE A 171 -14.88 -6.61 -1.51
C PHE A 171 -14.49 -5.13 -1.53
N LYS A 172 -13.26 -4.85 -1.87
CA LYS A 172 -12.77 -3.54 -2.27
C LYS A 172 -11.93 -3.67 -3.52
N ALA A 173 -11.84 -2.60 -4.31
CA ALA A 173 -10.92 -2.51 -5.43
C ALA A 173 -10.29 -1.11 -5.50
N LEU A 174 -8.99 -1.08 -5.77
CA LEU A 174 -8.21 0.13 -5.99
C LEU A 174 -8.02 0.34 -7.48
N ILE A 175 -8.32 1.55 -7.96
CA ILE A 175 -8.22 1.96 -9.35
C ILE A 175 -7.31 3.16 -9.46
N TYR A 176 -6.32 3.12 -10.34
CA TYR A 176 -5.54 4.30 -10.69
C TYR A 176 -6.32 5.18 -11.68
N MET A 177 -6.67 6.40 -11.26
CA MET A 177 -7.60 7.27 -11.99
C MET A 177 -7.19 7.54 -13.45
N HIS A 178 -5.89 7.63 -13.73
CA HIS A 178 -5.41 7.90 -15.10
C HIS A 178 -5.53 6.71 -16.06
N ARG A 179 -5.82 5.52 -15.54
CA ARG A 179 -6.10 4.30 -16.32
C ARG A 179 -7.57 3.89 -16.29
N TYR A 180 -8.46 4.73 -15.73
CA TYR A 180 -9.89 4.47 -15.72
C TYR A 180 -10.44 4.42 -17.16
N GLN A 181 -11.28 3.41 -17.41
CA GLN A 181 -11.96 3.20 -18.68
C GLN A 181 -13.49 3.24 -18.48
N PRO A 182 -14.29 3.54 -19.51
CA PRO A 182 -15.75 3.60 -19.40
C PRO A 182 -16.41 2.30 -18.91
N ASP A 183 -15.78 1.16 -19.16
CA ASP A 183 -16.25 -0.17 -18.75
C ASP A 183 -15.71 -0.65 -17.38
N THR A 184 -14.82 0.11 -16.75
CA THR A 184 -14.16 -0.29 -15.48
C THR A 184 -15.17 -0.71 -14.42
N ILE A 185 -16.26 0.04 -14.21
CA ILE A 185 -17.29 -0.30 -13.21
C ILE A 185 -18.03 -1.59 -13.59
N ALA A 186 -18.32 -1.78 -14.86
CA ALA A 186 -18.94 -3.01 -15.32
C ALA A 186 -18.04 -4.23 -15.09
N ARG A 187 -16.74 -4.11 -15.37
CA ARG A 187 -15.73 -5.14 -15.12
C ARG A 187 -15.56 -5.44 -13.62
N ILE A 188 -15.50 -4.43 -12.76
CA ILE A 188 -15.49 -4.65 -11.30
C ILE A 188 -16.68 -5.53 -10.89
N ARG A 189 -17.87 -5.27 -11.44
CA ARG A 189 -19.07 -6.04 -11.13
C ARG A 189 -19.00 -7.47 -11.67
N THR A 190 -18.66 -7.64 -12.94
CA THR A 190 -18.74 -8.94 -13.62
C THR A 190 -17.59 -9.85 -13.28
N ASP A 191 -16.35 -9.32 -13.33
CA ASP A 191 -15.15 -10.12 -13.28
C ASP A 191 -14.69 -10.37 -11.82
N TYR A 192 -15.08 -9.49 -10.89
CA TYR A 192 -14.66 -9.55 -9.48
C TYR A 192 -15.83 -9.79 -8.52
N VAL A 193 -16.82 -8.88 -8.47
CA VAL A 193 -17.87 -8.98 -7.45
C VAL A 193 -18.73 -10.22 -7.62
N HIS A 194 -19.11 -10.59 -8.85
CA HIS A 194 -19.90 -11.81 -9.10
C HIS A 194 -19.10 -13.07 -8.76
N GLU A 195 -17.81 -13.09 -9.06
CA GLU A 195 -16.95 -14.21 -8.70
C GLU A 195 -16.82 -14.35 -7.19
N GLN A 196 -16.55 -13.24 -6.49
CA GLN A 196 -16.48 -13.20 -5.03
C GLN A 196 -17.78 -13.67 -4.37
N GLN A 197 -18.94 -13.24 -4.89
CA GLN A 197 -20.23 -13.69 -4.41
C GLN A 197 -20.45 -15.20 -4.63
N ALA A 198 -19.98 -15.74 -5.76
CA ALA A 198 -20.06 -17.17 -6.02
C ALA A 198 -19.19 -17.98 -5.04
N ARG A 199 -17.98 -17.52 -4.76
CA ARG A 199 -17.07 -18.12 -3.76
C ARG A 199 -17.69 -18.11 -2.36
N TYR A 200 -18.28 -17.01 -1.93
CA TYR A 200 -18.95 -16.93 -0.62
C TYR A 200 -20.17 -17.85 -0.54
N ARG A 201 -20.98 -17.96 -1.60
CA ARG A 201 -22.10 -18.93 -1.63
C ARG A 201 -21.62 -20.36 -1.44
N THR A 202 -20.55 -20.75 -2.14
CA THR A 202 -19.95 -22.10 -2.01
C THR A 202 -19.41 -22.32 -0.60
N ALA A 203 -18.69 -21.35 -0.03
CA ALA A 203 -18.17 -21.44 1.34
C ALA A 203 -19.27 -21.55 2.39
N ILE A 204 -20.38 -20.84 2.23
CA ILE A 204 -21.54 -20.92 3.12
C ILE A 204 -22.13 -22.35 3.09
N VAL A 205 -22.35 -22.92 1.90
CA VAL A 205 -22.88 -24.29 1.77
C VAL A 205 -21.93 -25.31 2.41
N ASP A 206 -20.62 -25.19 2.17
CA ASP A 206 -19.63 -26.09 2.79
C ASP A 206 -19.66 -25.98 4.33
N LEU A 207 -19.68 -24.77 4.86
CA LEU A 207 -19.75 -24.53 6.30
C LEU A 207 -21.06 -25.09 6.91
N GLU A 208 -22.20 -24.93 6.25
CA GLU A 208 -23.47 -25.50 6.69
C GLU A 208 -23.44 -27.02 6.71
N GLN A 209 -22.84 -27.67 5.70
CA GLN A 209 -22.64 -29.12 5.69
C GLN A 209 -21.71 -29.59 6.81
N ARG A 210 -20.61 -28.90 7.03
CA ARG A 210 -19.66 -29.20 8.12
C ARG A 210 -20.32 -29.04 9.49
N ILE A 211 -21.12 -28.00 9.69
CA ILE A 211 -21.89 -27.80 10.92
C ILE A 211 -22.91 -28.95 11.13
N ALA A 212 -23.61 -29.35 10.06
CA ALA A 212 -24.59 -30.45 10.13
C ALA A 212 -23.94 -31.80 10.46
N ASN A 213 -22.71 -32.03 9.99
CA ASN A 213 -21.96 -33.26 10.18
C ASN A 213 -21.05 -33.27 11.42
N ALA A 214 -20.94 -32.15 12.12
CA ALA A 214 -20.11 -32.05 13.33
C ALA A 214 -20.68 -32.94 14.42
N SER A 215 -19.84 -33.75 15.07
CA SER A 215 -20.21 -34.51 16.26
C SER A 215 -20.53 -33.60 17.43
N ALA A 216 -21.27 -34.09 18.42
CA ALA A 216 -21.73 -33.30 19.59
C ALA A 216 -20.59 -32.63 20.42
N GLY A 217 -19.32 -32.97 20.17
CA GLY A 217 -18.13 -32.39 20.78
C GLY A 217 -17.37 -31.34 19.94
N GLU A 218 -17.67 -31.23 18.65
CA GLU A 218 -17.00 -30.29 17.75
C GLU A 218 -17.83 -29.02 17.56
N ARG A 219 -17.29 -27.91 18.02
CA ARG A 219 -17.87 -26.58 17.71
C ARG A 219 -17.27 -26.05 16.42
N VAL A 220 -18.03 -26.07 15.34
CA VAL A 220 -17.73 -25.35 14.11
C VAL A 220 -18.21 -23.90 14.29
N THR A 221 -17.29 -22.97 14.39
CA THR A 221 -17.61 -21.54 14.44
C THR A 221 -17.80 -21.02 13.02
N LYS A 222 -18.91 -20.32 12.76
CA LYS A 222 -19.08 -19.52 11.52
C LYS A 222 -18.12 -18.34 11.60
N SER A 223 -17.13 -18.27 10.74
CA SER A 223 -16.27 -17.11 10.53
C SER A 223 -16.92 -16.10 9.58
#